data_7ab15d9ebe835d324a1d1ac687c3cd9c
#
_entry.id   7ab15d9ebe835d324a1d1ac687c3cd9c
#
_cell.length_a   1.000
_cell.length_b   1.000
_cell.length_c   1.000
_cell.angle_alpha   90.00
_cell.angle_beta   90.00
_cell.angle_gamma   90.00
#
_symmetry.space_group_name_H-M   'P 1'
#
loop_
_entity.id
_entity.type
_entity.pdbx_description
1 polymer ?
#
loop_
_entity_poly.entity_id
_entity_poly.type
_entity_poly.pdbx_seq_one_letter_code
_entity_poly.pdbx_strand_id
1 'polypeptide(L)'
;MSDNPLVKYYTDPKTYVKLPSGGNYYAQKPDLSVDGEVGVLAMTAVDEMLFQSPDNLLNGESLFKVIQRCVPGIKDAREIPNPDLDAILVAMRIATYGNDMETNANCPSCNHENSYTVNLPVLLANVDMLDGENVIELNDDISVKVKPFTVASSIMLAMYAVEVQQMQRQLQSSPNIDEVAAAEAIRSTLAKSSDRLVEFIAASVLEVTLAGEPENTVVTDPKQIREWIEVLTVNEYKAIRVKVEEISAVGVQKTMNAQCTECSHAWEVQIGVDPSSFFATR
;
A
#
# COMPACT_ATOMS: atom_id res chain seq x y z
N MET A 1 25.77 9.07 15.42
CA MET A 1 25.57 7.73 16.04
C MET A 1 25.79 7.89 17.54
N SER A 2 24.94 7.31 18.38
CA SER A 2 25.09 7.37 19.84
C SER A 2 26.33 6.59 20.26
N ASP A 3 27.20 7.19 21.11
CA ASP A 3 28.37 6.51 21.70
C ASP A 3 28.02 5.47 22.78
N ASN A 4 26.72 5.24 22.98
CA ASN A 4 26.26 4.26 23.96
C ASN A 4 26.51 2.83 23.46
N PRO A 5 27.38 2.03 24.12
CA PRO A 5 27.72 0.69 23.65
C PRO A 5 26.53 -0.26 23.65
N LEU A 6 25.52 -0.03 24.48
CA LEU A 6 24.31 -0.85 24.55
C LEU A 6 23.46 -0.70 23.27
N VAL A 7 23.48 0.45 22.64
CA VAL A 7 22.70 0.71 21.41
C VAL A 7 23.21 -0.12 20.22
N LYS A 8 24.52 -0.41 20.18
CA LYS A 8 25.11 -1.20 19.07
C LYS A 8 24.50 -2.58 18.91
N TYR A 9 24.00 -3.21 19.99
CA TYR A 9 23.37 -4.53 19.93
C TYR A 9 22.03 -4.54 19.20
N TYR A 10 21.43 -3.37 18.96
CA TYR A 10 20.09 -3.21 18.37
C TYR A 10 20.13 -2.52 17.00
N THR A 11 21.31 -2.30 16.44
CA THR A 11 21.49 -1.62 15.13
C THR A 11 21.64 -2.60 13.97
N ASP A 12 21.83 -3.90 14.25
CA ASP A 12 22.00 -4.91 13.21
C ASP A 12 20.64 -5.43 12.73
N PRO A 13 20.43 -5.54 11.39
CA PRO A 13 19.23 -6.16 10.86
C PRO A 13 19.01 -7.57 11.40
N LYS A 14 17.76 -7.87 11.74
CA LYS A 14 17.35 -9.20 12.20
C LYS A 14 16.86 -10.10 11.06
N THR A 15 16.40 -9.49 10.00
CA THR A 15 15.98 -10.16 8.76
C THR A 15 16.22 -9.27 7.56
N TYR A 16 16.12 -9.85 6.37
CA TYR A 16 16.23 -9.16 5.09
C TYR A 16 15.01 -9.50 4.26
N VAL A 17 14.57 -8.58 3.41
CA VAL A 17 13.40 -8.77 2.56
C VAL A 17 13.64 -8.23 1.16
N LYS A 18 13.23 -8.99 0.15
CA LYS A 18 13.14 -8.53 -1.23
C LYS A 18 11.92 -7.64 -1.38
N LEU A 19 12.13 -6.51 -2.03
CA LEU A 19 11.04 -5.61 -2.36
C LEU A 19 10.34 -6.08 -3.64
N PRO A 20 9.02 -6.27 -3.65
CA PRO A 20 8.26 -6.61 -4.86
C PRO A 20 8.53 -5.68 -6.05
N SER A 21 8.78 -4.40 -5.81
CA SER A 21 9.18 -3.43 -6.84
C SER A 21 10.63 -3.59 -7.34
N GLY A 22 11.43 -4.47 -6.72
CA GLY A 22 12.88 -4.57 -6.96
C GLY A 22 13.65 -3.31 -6.55
N GLY A 23 13.08 -2.46 -5.68
CA GLY A 23 13.65 -1.16 -5.31
C GLY A 23 13.47 -0.07 -6.37
N ASN A 24 12.62 -0.29 -7.36
CA ASN A 24 12.23 0.71 -8.36
C ASN A 24 11.09 1.60 -7.83
N TYR A 25 10.84 2.71 -8.55
CA TYR A 25 9.75 3.67 -8.29
C TYR A 25 9.88 4.50 -7.00
N TYR A 26 10.98 4.37 -6.25
CA TYR A 26 11.32 5.27 -5.15
C TYR A 26 11.90 6.58 -5.69
N ALA A 27 11.59 7.71 -5.07
CA ALA A 27 12.22 8.99 -5.40
C ALA A 27 13.73 8.95 -5.12
N GLN A 28 14.13 8.29 -4.02
CA GLN A 28 15.51 7.96 -3.71
C GLN A 28 15.64 6.45 -3.58
N LYS A 29 16.51 5.84 -4.39
CA LYS A 29 16.70 4.38 -4.36
C LYS A 29 17.01 3.90 -2.95
N PRO A 30 16.38 2.81 -2.48
CA PRO A 30 16.70 2.20 -1.20
C PRO A 30 18.12 1.61 -1.22
N ASP A 31 18.74 1.54 -0.03
CA ASP A 31 20.04 0.88 0.15
C ASP A 31 19.81 -0.63 0.17
N LEU A 32 20.05 -1.28 -0.96
CA LEU A 32 19.89 -2.73 -1.13
C LEU A 32 21.21 -3.46 -0.83
N SER A 33 21.10 -4.67 -0.28
CA SER A 33 22.21 -5.63 -0.19
C SER A 33 22.65 -6.12 -1.59
N VAL A 34 23.70 -6.92 -1.64
CA VAL A 34 24.17 -7.56 -2.88
C VAL A 34 23.08 -8.46 -3.50
N ASP A 35 22.23 -9.05 -2.66
CA ASP A 35 21.12 -9.92 -3.08
C ASP A 35 19.84 -9.17 -3.44
N GLY A 36 19.88 -7.82 -3.42
CA GLY A 36 18.73 -6.98 -3.75
C GLY A 36 17.67 -6.88 -2.63
N GLU A 37 18.09 -7.06 -1.38
CA GLU A 37 17.22 -7.04 -0.21
C GLU A 37 17.47 -5.81 0.67
N VAL A 38 16.46 -5.34 1.40
CA VAL A 38 16.62 -4.34 2.45
C VAL A 38 16.73 -5.01 3.82
N GLY A 39 17.63 -4.49 4.68
CA GLY A 39 17.77 -4.96 6.06
C GLY A 39 16.66 -4.39 6.94
N VAL A 40 16.08 -5.24 7.80
CA VAL A 40 14.96 -4.91 8.69
C VAL A 40 15.36 -5.12 10.14
N LEU A 41 15.21 -4.08 10.96
CA LEU A 41 15.42 -4.08 12.41
C LEU A 41 14.13 -4.50 13.12
N ALA A 42 14.27 -5.06 14.32
CA ALA A 42 13.14 -5.27 15.20
C ALA A 42 12.54 -3.95 15.69
N MET A 43 11.22 -3.91 15.88
CA MET A 43 10.53 -2.79 16.52
C MET A 43 10.94 -2.72 18.00
N THR A 44 10.96 -1.50 18.53
CA THR A 44 11.11 -1.29 19.99
C THR A 44 9.73 -1.15 20.64
N ALA A 45 9.70 -1.20 21.99
CA ALA A 45 8.49 -0.92 22.76
C ALA A 45 7.86 0.45 22.44
N VAL A 46 8.69 1.45 22.09
CA VAL A 46 8.19 2.79 21.70
C VAL A 46 7.45 2.73 20.36
N ASP A 47 7.91 1.90 19.41
CA ASP A 47 7.22 1.75 18.12
C ASP A 47 5.90 1.01 18.26
N GLU A 48 5.86 -0.01 19.11
CA GLU A 48 4.63 -0.72 19.42
C GLU A 48 3.58 0.23 20.02
N MET A 49 4.00 1.14 20.94
CA MET A 49 3.12 2.17 21.50
C MET A 49 2.60 3.15 20.43
N LEU A 50 3.40 3.47 19.40
CA LEU A 50 2.95 4.31 18.30
C LEU A 50 1.83 3.66 17.48
N PHE A 51 1.85 2.35 17.29
CA PHE A 51 0.77 1.60 16.62
C PHE A 51 -0.50 1.47 17.47
N GLN A 52 -0.42 1.66 18.79
CA GLN A 52 -1.59 1.64 19.67
C GLN A 52 -2.33 2.99 19.72
N SER A 53 -1.80 4.05 19.08
CA SER A 53 -2.43 5.38 19.04
C SER A 53 -3.39 5.49 17.84
N PRO A 54 -4.73 5.51 18.03
CA PRO A 54 -5.70 5.50 16.92
C PRO A 54 -5.57 6.69 15.96
N ASP A 55 -5.33 7.89 16.50
CA ASP A 55 -5.24 9.13 15.71
C ASP A 55 -4.04 9.13 14.76
N ASN A 56 -2.94 8.53 15.19
CA ASN A 56 -1.71 8.45 14.38
C ASN A 56 -1.77 7.35 13.31
N LEU A 57 -2.62 6.35 13.50
CA LEU A 57 -2.83 5.29 12.50
C LEU A 57 -3.66 5.78 11.33
N LEU A 58 -4.67 6.60 11.59
CA LEU A 58 -5.59 7.10 10.55
C LEU A 58 -4.87 7.90 9.47
N ASN A 59 -3.86 8.69 9.83
CA ASN A 59 -3.10 9.53 8.89
C ASN A 59 -1.78 8.89 8.41
N GLY A 60 -1.47 7.67 8.86
CA GLY A 60 -0.26 6.93 8.50
C GLY A 60 1.05 7.44 9.13
N GLU A 61 1.02 8.49 9.95
CA GLU A 61 2.24 9.10 10.52
C GLU A 61 3.02 8.13 11.42
N SER A 62 2.32 7.32 12.23
CA SER A 62 2.96 6.27 13.02
C SER A 62 3.62 5.21 12.15
N LEU A 63 2.92 4.78 11.10
CA LEU A 63 3.42 3.80 10.15
C LEU A 63 4.74 4.28 9.50
N PHE A 64 4.75 5.50 8.97
CA PHE A 64 5.94 6.07 8.35
C PHE A 64 7.13 6.17 9.31
N LYS A 65 6.89 6.65 10.54
CA LYS A 65 7.95 6.77 11.57
C LYS A 65 8.54 5.43 11.96
N VAL A 66 7.69 4.42 12.14
CA VAL A 66 8.14 3.08 12.54
C VAL A 66 8.89 2.42 11.40
N ILE A 67 8.37 2.46 10.16
CA ILE A 67 9.08 1.92 8.99
C ILE A 67 10.43 2.61 8.80
N GLN A 68 10.49 3.95 8.86
CA GLN A 68 11.72 4.72 8.69
C GLN A 68 12.81 4.30 9.67
N ARG A 69 12.43 3.89 10.88
CA ARG A 69 13.37 3.42 11.89
C ARG A 69 13.73 1.95 11.74
N CYS A 70 12.75 1.11 11.41
CA CYS A 70 12.96 -0.33 11.28
C CYS A 70 13.64 -0.71 9.94
N VAL A 71 13.52 0.13 8.91
CA VAL A 71 14.10 -0.11 7.59
C VAL A 71 14.96 1.11 7.16
N PRO A 72 16.14 1.29 7.77
CA PRO A 72 16.97 2.47 7.53
C PRO A 72 17.48 2.60 6.09
N GLY A 73 17.45 1.51 5.33
CA GLY A 73 17.75 1.51 3.89
C GLY A 73 16.74 2.29 3.04
N ILE A 74 15.52 2.52 3.54
CA ILE A 74 14.50 3.33 2.87
C ILE A 74 14.58 4.76 3.40
N LYS A 75 14.81 5.74 2.51
CA LYS A 75 15.07 7.13 2.90
C LYS A 75 13.81 7.91 3.29
N ASP A 76 12.70 7.64 2.61
CA ASP A 76 11.38 8.21 2.94
C ASP A 76 10.30 7.11 2.85
N ALA A 77 9.70 6.79 3.98
CA ALA A 77 8.66 5.77 4.05
C ALA A 77 7.34 6.17 3.34
N ARG A 78 7.13 7.46 3.09
CA ARG A 78 5.95 7.95 2.34
C ARG A 78 6.03 7.59 0.85
N GLU A 79 7.24 7.48 0.32
CA GLU A 79 7.53 7.18 -1.07
C GLU A 79 7.59 5.68 -1.39
N ILE A 80 7.35 4.82 -0.40
CA ILE A 80 7.31 3.37 -0.61
C ILE A 80 6.22 3.05 -1.64
N PRO A 81 6.54 2.34 -2.73
CA PRO A 81 5.53 1.79 -3.63
C PRO A 81 4.61 0.82 -2.90
N ASN A 82 3.32 0.88 -3.17
CA ASN A 82 2.32 0.04 -2.50
C ASN A 82 2.66 -1.47 -2.48
N PRO A 83 3.16 -2.06 -3.59
CA PRO A 83 3.59 -3.46 -3.61
C PRO A 83 4.56 -3.86 -2.50
N ASP A 84 5.43 -2.93 -2.08
CA ASP A 84 6.50 -3.23 -1.12
C ASP A 84 6.03 -3.18 0.35
N LEU A 85 4.91 -2.49 0.63
CA LEU A 85 4.45 -2.25 1.99
C LEU A 85 4.23 -3.55 2.78
N ASP A 86 3.44 -4.46 2.23
CA ASP A 86 3.08 -5.70 2.93
C ASP A 86 4.31 -6.57 3.21
N ALA A 87 5.25 -6.66 2.25
CA ALA A 87 6.49 -7.39 2.44
C ALA A 87 7.35 -6.79 3.57
N ILE A 88 7.43 -5.46 3.64
CA ILE A 88 8.11 -4.73 4.71
C ILE A 88 7.45 -5.01 6.07
N LEU A 89 6.11 -4.93 6.15
CA LEU A 89 5.37 -5.17 7.40
C LEU A 89 5.55 -6.61 7.89
N VAL A 90 5.47 -7.59 7.00
CA VAL A 90 5.70 -9.01 7.34
C VAL A 90 7.13 -9.20 7.83
N ALA A 91 8.13 -8.63 7.17
CA ALA A 91 9.52 -8.71 7.60
C ALA A 91 9.76 -8.02 8.96
N MET A 92 9.12 -6.88 9.23
CA MET A 92 9.17 -6.19 10.53
C MET A 92 8.57 -7.06 11.64
N ARG A 93 7.46 -7.77 11.36
CA ARG A 93 6.87 -8.70 12.31
C ARG A 93 7.79 -9.89 12.60
N ILE A 94 8.38 -10.50 11.57
CA ILE A 94 9.37 -11.58 11.71
C ILE A 94 10.54 -11.11 12.57
N ALA A 95 11.08 -9.93 12.29
CA ALA A 95 12.20 -9.36 13.04
C ALA A 95 11.88 -9.11 14.52
N THR A 96 10.59 -8.85 14.86
CA THR A 96 10.17 -8.46 16.21
C THR A 96 9.63 -9.63 17.03
N TYR A 97 8.77 -10.46 16.43
CA TYR A 97 8.01 -11.49 17.15
C TYR A 97 8.33 -12.92 16.70
N GLY A 98 9.13 -13.09 15.64
CA GLY A 98 9.49 -14.39 15.09
C GLY A 98 8.62 -14.82 13.90
N ASN A 99 8.80 -16.05 13.47
CA ASN A 99 8.34 -16.55 12.16
C ASN A 99 6.85 -16.90 12.13
N ASP A 100 6.26 -17.22 13.27
CA ASP A 100 4.92 -17.77 13.34
C ASP A 100 3.94 -16.71 13.88
N MET A 101 2.74 -16.68 13.30
CA MET A 101 1.66 -15.81 13.71
C MET A 101 0.38 -16.62 13.87
N GLU A 102 -0.28 -16.49 15.03
CA GLU A 102 -1.61 -17.04 15.22
C GLU A 102 -2.69 -16.14 14.62
N THR A 103 -3.65 -16.73 13.95
CA THR A 103 -4.82 -16.05 13.39
C THR A 103 -6.07 -16.88 13.60
N ASN A 104 -7.20 -16.23 13.83
CA ASN A 104 -8.48 -16.88 14.01
C ASN A 104 -9.39 -16.58 12.81
N ALA A 105 -10.14 -17.59 12.38
CA ALA A 105 -11.13 -17.43 11.33
C ALA A 105 -12.36 -18.32 11.59
N ASN A 106 -13.54 -17.76 11.33
CA ASN A 106 -14.79 -18.50 11.44
C ASN A 106 -15.06 -19.27 10.15
N CYS A 107 -15.42 -20.54 10.29
CA CYS A 107 -15.80 -21.38 9.17
C CYS A 107 -17.08 -20.84 8.49
N PRO A 108 -17.09 -20.58 7.18
CA PRO A 108 -18.28 -20.07 6.49
C PRO A 108 -19.44 -21.07 6.43
N SER A 109 -19.19 -22.37 6.67
CA SER A 109 -20.19 -23.44 6.63
C SER A 109 -20.87 -23.69 7.97
N CYS A 110 -20.11 -23.75 9.09
CA CYS A 110 -20.66 -24.09 10.41
C CYS A 110 -20.44 -23.01 11.48
N ASN A 111 -19.82 -21.90 11.11
CA ASN A 111 -19.48 -20.76 12.00
C ASN A 111 -18.59 -21.11 13.20
N HIS A 112 -17.95 -22.30 13.19
CA HIS A 112 -16.97 -22.68 14.19
C HIS A 112 -15.71 -21.80 14.08
N GLU A 113 -15.23 -21.27 15.19
CA GLU A 113 -14.00 -20.50 15.25
C GLU A 113 -12.80 -21.44 15.24
N ASN A 114 -11.89 -21.24 14.29
CA ASN A 114 -10.67 -22.02 14.15
C ASN A 114 -9.45 -21.13 14.34
N SER A 115 -8.43 -21.64 15.03
CA SER A 115 -7.13 -21.02 15.15
C SER A 115 -6.14 -21.68 14.20
N TYR A 116 -5.37 -20.85 13.49
CA TYR A 116 -4.34 -21.29 12.56
C TYR A 116 -3.02 -20.60 12.85
N THR A 117 -1.93 -21.32 12.63
CA THR A 117 -0.58 -20.76 12.68
C THR A 117 -0.13 -20.46 11.26
N VAL A 118 0.18 -19.20 10.98
CA VAL A 118 0.71 -18.72 9.71
C VAL A 118 2.23 -18.62 9.81
N ASN A 119 2.94 -19.33 8.94
CA ASN A 119 4.39 -19.20 8.83
C ASN A 119 4.73 -18.00 7.91
N LEU A 120 5.14 -16.89 8.50
CA LEU A 120 5.37 -15.62 7.80
C LEU A 120 6.49 -15.68 6.73
N PRO A 121 7.62 -16.38 6.92
CA PRO A 121 8.61 -16.60 5.87
C PRO A 121 8.04 -17.23 4.60
N VAL A 122 7.02 -18.10 4.70
CA VAL A 122 6.35 -18.68 3.53
C VAL A 122 5.59 -17.63 2.73
N LEU A 123 5.00 -16.63 3.40
CA LEU A 123 4.36 -15.49 2.73
C LEU A 123 5.38 -14.68 1.94
N LEU A 124 6.57 -14.44 2.50
CA LEU A 124 7.65 -13.72 1.83
C LEU A 124 8.30 -14.52 0.69
N ALA A 125 8.25 -15.86 0.74
CA ALA A 125 8.74 -16.71 -0.34
C ALA A 125 7.78 -16.73 -1.55
N ASN A 126 6.48 -16.42 -1.35
CA ASN A 126 5.43 -16.43 -2.36
C ASN A 126 4.97 -15.02 -2.72
N VAL A 127 5.92 -14.10 -2.87
CA VAL A 127 5.64 -12.71 -3.26
C VAL A 127 5.63 -12.58 -4.77
N ASP A 128 4.57 -11.99 -5.31
CA ASP A 128 4.54 -11.61 -6.71
C ASP A 128 5.43 -10.39 -6.92
N MET A 129 6.37 -10.51 -7.83
CA MET A 129 7.28 -9.42 -8.20
C MET A 129 6.61 -8.52 -9.24
N LEU A 130 6.82 -7.22 -9.12
CA LEU A 130 6.39 -6.26 -10.12
C LEU A 130 7.39 -6.26 -11.26
N ASP A 131 7.16 -7.15 -12.22
CA ASP A 131 8.04 -7.35 -13.38
C ASP A 131 7.65 -6.46 -14.56
N GLY A 132 8.65 -6.13 -15.36
CA GLY A 132 8.50 -5.56 -16.68
C GLY A 132 8.29 -4.05 -16.74
N GLU A 133 8.15 -3.59 -17.95
CA GLU A 133 7.76 -2.22 -18.26
C GLU A 133 6.25 -2.11 -18.13
N ASN A 134 5.76 -1.35 -17.13
CA ASN A 134 4.34 -1.13 -16.92
C ASN A 134 3.82 -0.10 -17.93
N VAL A 135 3.73 -0.52 -19.20
CA VAL A 135 3.28 0.27 -20.33
C VAL A 135 1.86 -0.10 -20.71
N ILE A 136 1.08 0.89 -21.08
CA ILE A 136 -0.30 0.78 -21.59
C ILE A 136 -0.31 1.38 -22.98
N GLU A 137 -0.77 0.63 -23.96
CA GLU A 137 -1.11 1.16 -25.28
C GLU A 137 -2.55 1.69 -25.22
N LEU A 138 -2.71 3.02 -25.28
CA LEU A 138 -4.04 3.64 -25.28
C LEU A 138 -4.68 3.57 -26.67
N ASN A 139 -3.86 3.75 -27.70
CA ASN A 139 -4.20 3.63 -29.11
C ASN A 139 -2.91 3.43 -29.93
N ASP A 140 -3.02 3.41 -31.28
CA ASP A 140 -1.89 3.18 -32.17
C ASP A 140 -0.79 4.27 -32.06
N ASP A 141 -1.14 5.44 -31.56
CA ASP A 141 -0.25 6.61 -31.50
C ASP A 141 0.26 6.93 -30.10
N ILE A 142 -0.38 6.40 -29.03
CA ILE A 142 -0.09 6.81 -27.66
C ILE A 142 0.16 5.60 -26.75
N SER A 143 1.35 5.53 -26.17
CA SER A 143 1.67 4.61 -25.10
C SER A 143 2.06 5.35 -23.81
N VAL A 144 1.74 4.76 -22.64
CA VAL A 144 1.89 5.39 -21.34
C VAL A 144 2.60 4.44 -20.39
N LYS A 145 3.70 4.88 -19.82
CA LYS A 145 4.43 4.14 -18.79
C LYS A 145 4.00 4.61 -17.41
N VAL A 146 3.61 3.68 -16.56
CA VAL A 146 3.07 3.99 -15.23
C VAL A 146 3.86 3.34 -14.11
N LYS A 147 3.71 3.89 -12.89
CA LYS A 147 4.22 3.34 -11.64
C LYS A 147 3.06 3.10 -10.66
N PRO A 148 3.23 2.20 -9.67
CA PRO A 148 2.24 1.99 -8.62
C PRO A 148 2.04 3.25 -7.76
N PHE A 149 0.92 3.31 -7.06
CA PHE A 149 0.72 4.30 -6.00
C PHE A 149 1.79 4.16 -4.91
N THR A 150 2.10 5.26 -4.26
CA THR A 150 2.87 5.24 -3.01
C THR A 150 1.96 4.95 -1.82
N VAL A 151 2.55 4.49 -0.72
CA VAL A 151 1.80 4.26 0.53
C VAL A 151 1.10 5.54 1.00
N ALA A 152 1.77 6.70 0.88
CA ALA A 152 1.16 7.98 1.23
C ALA A 152 -0.07 8.29 0.40
N SER A 153 -0.03 8.12 -0.93
CA SER A 153 -1.19 8.36 -1.80
C SER A 153 -2.33 7.40 -1.52
N SER A 154 -2.04 6.12 -1.25
CA SER A 154 -3.06 5.12 -0.91
C SER A 154 -3.76 5.42 0.42
N ILE A 155 -3.01 5.83 1.46
CA ILE A 155 -3.59 6.27 2.74
C ILE A 155 -4.48 7.49 2.53
N MET A 156 -4.04 8.49 1.76
CA MET A 156 -4.85 9.67 1.48
C MET A 156 -6.16 9.32 0.73
N LEU A 157 -6.10 8.42 -0.26
CA LEU A 157 -7.30 7.94 -0.96
C LEU A 157 -8.27 7.23 0.00
N ALA A 158 -7.75 6.39 0.89
CA ALA A 158 -8.54 5.71 1.91
C ALA A 158 -9.19 6.71 2.89
N MET A 159 -8.47 7.74 3.32
CA MET A 159 -9.01 8.80 4.20
C MET A 159 -10.18 9.54 3.54
N TYR A 160 -10.06 9.91 2.26
CA TYR A 160 -11.16 10.54 1.53
C TYR A 160 -12.38 9.63 1.39
N ALA A 161 -12.17 8.34 1.15
CA ALA A 161 -13.27 7.38 1.10
C ALA A 161 -14.02 7.28 2.44
N VAL A 162 -13.29 7.27 3.56
CA VAL A 162 -13.86 7.27 4.92
C VAL A 162 -14.62 8.58 5.19
N GLU A 163 -14.06 9.72 4.81
CA GLU A 163 -14.72 11.03 4.99
C GLU A 163 -16.06 11.10 4.25
N VAL A 164 -16.08 10.67 2.99
CA VAL A 164 -17.32 10.59 2.19
C VAL A 164 -18.34 9.67 2.86
N GLN A 165 -17.91 8.50 3.34
CA GLN A 165 -18.80 7.53 3.98
C GLN A 165 -19.37 8.07 5.31
N GLN A 166 -18.56 8.75 6.13
CA GLN A 166 -19.00 9.37 7.37
C GLN A 166 -20.03 10.48 7.10
N MET A 167 -19.78 11.31 6.09
CA MET A 167 -20.72 12.36 5.69
C MET A 167 -22.04 11.76 5.23
N GLN A 168 -22.05 10.71 4.42
CA GLN A 168 -23.27 10.02 4.01
C GLN A 168 -24.05 9.45 5.20
N ARG A 169 -23.37 8.85 6.18
CA ARG A 169 -24.01 8.32 7.40
C ARG A 169 -24.63 9.44 8.25
N GLN A 170 -23.93 10.57 8.44
CA GLN A 170 -24.45 11.72 9.18
C GLN A 170 -25.72 12.27 8.55
N LEU A 171 -25.77 12.34 7.23
CA LEU A 171 -26.96 12.79 6.51
C LEU A 171 -28.15 11.86 6.67
N GLN A 172 -27.91 10.54 6.66
CA GLN A 172 -28.98 9.55 6.87
C GLN A 172 -29.52 9.53 8.31
N SER A 173 -28.71 9.93 9.30
CA SER A 173 -29.06 9.86 10.72
C SER A 173 -29.69 11.14 11.29
N SER A 174 -29.70 12.24 10.55
CA SER A 174 -30.15 13.55 11.05
C SER A 174 -31.44 14.00 10.36
N PRO A 175 -32.61 13.96 11.05
CA PRO A 175 -33.92 14.25 10.46
C PRO A 175 -34.19 15.74 10.15
N ASN A 176 -33.28 16.65 10.50
CA ASN A 176 -33.48 18.12 10.39
C ASN A 176 -32.35 18.82 9.59
N ILE A 177 -31.65 18.10 8.69
CA ILE A 177 -30.66 18.75 7.83
C ILE A 177 -31.37 19.41 6.65
N ASP A 178 -30.97 20.65 6.33
CA ASP A 178 -31.29 21.27 5.06
C ASP A 178 -30.73 20.38 3.93
N GLU A 179 -31.63 19.72 3.21
CA GLU A 179 -31.28 18.78 2.14
C GLU A 179 -30.40 19.44 1.06
N VAL A 180 -30.55 20.74 0.83
CA VAL A 180 -29.78 21.49 -0.17
C VAL A 180 -28.35 21.69 0.33
N ALA A 181 -28.17 22.13 1.58
CA ALA A 181 -26.84 22.30 2.18
C ALA A 181 -26.08 20.94 2.27
N ALA A 182 -26.80 19.88 2.57
CA ALA A 182 -26.26 18.53 2.65
C ALA A 182 -25.80 18.01 1.28
N ALA A 183 -26.61 18.19 0.25
CA ALA A 183 -26.26 17.80 -1.13
C ALA A 183 -25.05 18.60 -1.65
N GLU A 184 -24.94 19.86 -1.28
CA GLU A 184 -23.81 20.72 -1.67
C GLU A 184 -22.50 20.29 -0.97
N ALA A 185 -22.57 19.92 0.30
CA ALA A 185 -21.43 19.39 1.05
C ALA A 185 -20.91 18.06 0.45
N ILE A 186 -21.82 17.11 0.12
CA ILE A 186 -21.44 15.88 -0.56
C ILE A 186 -20.79 16.18 -1.91
N ARG A 187 -21.40 17.04 -2.72
CA ARG A 187 -20.87 17.40 -4.03
C ARG A 187 -19.48 18.00 -3.92
N SER A 188 -19.25 18.90 -2.96
CA SER A 188 -17.95 19.52 -2.71
C SER A 188 -16.91 18.48 -2.29
N THR A 189 -17.25 17.53 -1.41
CA THR A 189 -16.32 16.47 -0.96
C THR A 189 -16.01 15.49 -2.08
N LEU A 190 -17.01 15.09 -2.87
CA LEU A 190 -16.81 14.24 -4.03
C LEU A 190 -15.92 14.91 -5.11
N ALA A 191 -16.14 16.21 -5.36
CA ALA A 191 -15.29 16.97 -6.29
C ALA A 191 -13.82 16.98 -5.82
N LYS A 192 -13.58 17.29 -4.53
CA LYS A 192 -12.21 17.24 -3.96
C LYS A 192 -11.59 15.86 -4.06
N SER A 193 -12.35 14.79 -3.80
CA SER A 193 -11.86 13.41 -3.92
C SER A 193 -11.50 13.07 -5.36
N SER A 194 -12.31 13.52 -6.33
CA SER A 194 -12.04 13.31 -7.75
C SER A 194 -10.79 14.06 -8.22
N ASP A 195 -10.63 15.32 -7.80
CA ASP A 195 -9.43 16.11 -8.13
C ASP A 195 -8.16 15.46 -7.60
N ARG A 196 -8.21 14.93 -6.37
CA ARG A 196 -7.08 14.22 -5.76
C ARG A 196 -6.78 12.90 -6.46
N LEU A 197 -7.80 12.16 -6.87
CA LEU A 197 -7.58 10.93 -7.63
C LEU A 197 -6.89 11.24 -8.98
N VAL A 198 -7.33 12.27 -9.69
CA VAL A 198 -6.67 12.73 -10.92
C VAL A 198 -5.22 13.12 -10.66
N GLU A 199 -4.94 13.85 -9.57
CA GLU A 199 -3.58 14.21 -9.16
C GLU A 199 -2.70 12.97 -8.90
N PHE A 200 -3.21 11.97 -8.18
CA PHE A 200 -2.46 10.75 -7.90
C PHE A 200 -2.26 9.87 -9.13
N ILE A 201 -3.24 9.78 -10.02
CA ILE A 201 -3.08 9.10 -11.31
C ILE A 201 -2.03 9.84 -12.16
N ALA A 202 -2.07 11.17 -12.23
CA ALA A 202 -1.06 11.96 -12.94
C ALA A 202 0.35 11.73 -12.38
N ALA A 203 0.48 11.70 -11.05
CA ALA A 203 1.75 11.40 -10.38
C ALA A 203 2.23 9.95 -10.59
N SER A 204 1.33 9.05 -10.99
CA SER A 204 1.65 7.65 -11.31
C SER A 204 2.06 7.46 -12.78
N VAL A 205 1.88 8.45 -13.65
CA VAL A 205 2.40 8.43 -15.03
C VAL A 205 3.85 8.87 -15.02
N LEU A 206 4.75 8.05 -15.55
CA LEU A 206 6.18 8.34 -15.65
C LEU A 206 6.51 9.05 -16.96
N GLU A 207 5.93 8.54 -18.05
CA GLU A 207 6.13 9.08 -19.41
C GLU A 207 4.94 8.77 -20.29
N VAL A 208 4.72 9.65 -21.27
CA VAL A 208 3.76 9.45 -22.35
C VAL A 208 4.56 9.53 -23.65
N THR A 209 4.50 8.47 -24.45
CA THR A 209 5.16 8.39 -25.73
C THR A 209 4.12 8.57 -26.84
N LEU A 210 4.37 9.55 -27.70
CA LEU A 210 3.57 9.81 -28.90
C LEU A 210 4.33 9.26 -30.09
N ALA A 211 3.70 8.36 -30.85
CA ALA A 211 4.24 7.87 -32.11
C ALA A 211 4.39 9.04 -33.12
N GLY A 212 5.51 9.09 -33.82
CA GLY A 212 5.80 10.15 -34.75
C GLY A 212 6.86 9.75 -35.79
N GLU A 213 6.86 10.44 -36.93
CA GLU A 213 7.91 10.31 -37.94
C GLU A 213 8.72 11.61 -38.01
N PRO A 214 10.09 11.57 -38.01
CA PRO A 214 10.94 10.36 -37.99
C PRO A 214 11.18 9.72 -36.61
N GLU A 215 10.79 10.34 -35.49
CA GLU A 215 11.05 9.86 -34.13
C GLU A 215 9.83 10.07 -33.22
N ASN A 216 9.68 9.20 -32.22
CA ASN A 216 8.66 9.33 -31.20
C ASN A 216 8.95 10.52 -30.28
N THR A 217 7.89 11.20 -29.83
CA THR A 217 7.98 12.26 -28.83
C THR A 217 7.69 11.67 -27.45
N VAL A 218 8.62 11.83 -26.49
CA VAL A 218 8.44 11.37 -25.10
C VAL A 218 8.22 12.57 -24.20
N VAL A 219 7.09 12.57 -23.47
CA VAL A 219 6.71 13.61 -22.52
C VAL A 219 6.86 13.07 -21.10
N THR A 220 7.70 13.73 -20.31
CA THR A 220 7.95 13.37 -18.88
C THR A 220 7.67 14.53 -17.92
N ASP A 221 7.30 15.72 -18.43
CA ASP A 221 6.99 16.89 -17.60
C ASP A 221 5.67 16.64 -16.83
N PRO A 222 5.70 16.62 -15.47
CA PRO A 222 4.52 16.33 -14.66
C PRO A 222 3.35 17.31 -14.89
N LYS A 223 3.64 18.58 -15.25
CA LYS A 223 2.61 19.57 -15.53
C LYS A 223 1.88 19.25 -16.84
N GLN A 224 2.63 18.93 -17.90
CA GLN A 224 2.07 18.55 -19.19
C GLN A 224 1.27 17.25 -19.07
N ILE A 225 1.77 16.27 -18.33
CA ILE A 225 1.07 15.01 -18.05
C ILE A 225 -0.25 15.28 -17.33
N ARG A 226 -0.26 16.15 -16.32
CA ARG A 226 -1.49 16.49 -15.58
C ARG A 226 -2.52 17.17 -16.48
N GLU A 227 -2.12 18.19 -17.24
CA GLU A 227 -2.99 18.88 -18.21
C GLU A 227 -3.56 17.90 -19.24
N TRP A 228 -2.75 16.95 -19.70
CA TRP A 228 -3.18 15.91 -20.64
C TRP A 228 -4.20 14.95 -20.01
N ILE A 229 -4.02 14.52 -18.77
CA ILE A 229 -4.96 13.62 -18.08
C ILE A 229 -6.34 14.26 -17.91
N GLU A 230 -6.42 15.57 -17.72
CA GLU A 230 -7.68 16.31 -17.57
C GLU A 230 -8.53 16.35 -18.86
N VAL A 231 -7.91 16.10 -20.01
CA VAL A 231 -8.60 16.09 -21.32
C VAL A 231 -8.79 14.69 -21.92
N LEU A 232 -8.36 13.64 -21.22
CA LEU A 232 -8.56 12.25 -21.65
C LEU A 232 -10.04 11.88 -21.76
N THR A 233 -10.34 10.98 -22.66
CA THR A 233 -11.65 10.32 -22.67
C THR A 233 -11.81 9.44 -21.43
N VAL A 234 -13.07 9.16 -21.05
CA VAL A 234 -13.39 8.30 -19.90
C VAL A 234 -12.73 6.92 -20.02
N ASN A 235 -12.65 6.37 -21.24
CA ASN A 235 -12.07 5.04 -21.48
C ASN A 235 -10.55 5.05 -21.31
N GLU A 236 -9.86 6.05 -21.84
CA GLU A 236 -8.41 6.20 -21.72
C GLU A 236 -8.01 6.43 -20.26
N TYR A 237 -8.68 7.35 -19.57
CA TYR A 237 -8.47 7.57 -18.13
C TYR A 237 -8.69 6.28 -17.32
N LYS A 238 -9.78 5.54 -17.61
CA LYS A 238 -10.07 4.27 -16.96
C LYS A 238 -8.99 3.23 -17.20
N ALA A 239 -8.45 3.13 -18.42
CA ALA A 239 -7.38 2.20 -18.74
C ALA A 239 -6.12 2.48 -17.90
N ILE A 240 -5.70 3.75 -17.81
CA ILE A 240 -4.57 4.16 -16.98
C ILE A 240 -4.83 3.84 -15.51
N ARG A 241 -6.00 4.23 -14.98
CA ARG A 241 -6.36 3.99 -13.58
C ARG A 241 -6.35 2.52 -13.23
N VAL A 242 -6.99 1.68 -14.02
CA VAL A 242 -7.06 0.23 -13.79
C VAL A 242 -5.65 -0.38 -13.77
N LYS A 243 -4.77 0.04 -14.68
CA LYS A 243 -3.39 -0.46 -14.69
C LYS A 243 -2.61 -0.03 -13.46
N VAL A 244 -2.74 1.23 -13.02
CA VAL A 244 -2.09 1.72 -11.79
C VAL A 244 -2.60 0.98 -10.56
N GLU A 245 -3.93 0.74 -10.47
CA GLU A 245 -4.53 -0.04 -9.39
C GLU A 245 -4.03 -1.51 -9.40
N GLU A 246 -3.98 -2.15 -10.60
CA GLU A 246 -3.49 -3.51 -10.78
C GLU A 246 -2.04 -3.67 -10.29
N ILE A 247 -1.12 -2.83 -10.77
CA ILE A 247 0.29 -2.90 -10.36
C ILE A 247 0.52 -2.48 -8.90
N SER A 248 -0.39 -1.69 -8.32
CA SER A 248 -0.35 -1.32 -6.90
C SER A 248 -0.84 -2.43 -5.98
N ALA A 249 -1.56 -3.41 -6.51
CA ALA A 249 -2.06 -4.57 -5.77
C ALA A 249 -1.12 -5.79 -5.83
N VAL A 250 -0.05 -5.73 -6.64
CA VAL A 250 1.01 -6.75 -6.68
C VAL A 250 1.72 -6.83 -5.34
N GLY A 251 2.26 -7.98 -4.98
CA GLY A 251 3.08 -8.15 -3.77
C GLY A 251 2.77 -9.42 -2.99
N VAL A 252 2.64 -9.32 -1.67
CA VAL A 252 2.43 -10.47 -0.78
C VAL A 252 1.07 -11.11 -1.01
N GLN A 253 1.04 -12.41 -1.26
CA GLN A 253 -0.18 -13.21 -1.31
C GLN A 253 -0.75 -13.36 0.11
N LYS A 254 -1.84 -12.62 0.40
CA LYS A 254 -2.44 -12.52 1.75
C LYS A 254 -3.55 -13.57 1.98
N THR A 255 -3.41 -14.74 1.40
CA THR A 255 -4.40 -15.82 1.53
C THR A 255 -3.75 -17.12 1.94
N MET A 256 -4.47 -17.95 2.67
CA MET A 256 -4.07 -19.29 3.02
C MET A 256 -5.25 -20.27 2.89
N ASN A 257 -4.99 -21.49 2.46
CA ASN A 257 -5.97 -22.54 2.50
C ASN A 257 -6.14 -23.05 3.93
N ALA A 258 -7.37 -23.06 4.41
CA ALA A 258 -7.75 -23.51 5.73
C ALA A 258 -8.78 -24.63 5.66
N GLN A 259 -8.82 -25.49 6.68
CA GLN A 259 -9.82 -26.54 6.83
C GLN A 259 -10.42 -26.47 8.24
N CYS A 260 -11.73 -26.50 8.32
CA CYS A 260 -12.45 -26.49 9.59
C CYS A 260 -12.18 -27.76 10.40
N THR A 261 -11.83 -27.62 11.66
CA THR A 261 -11.61 -28.72 12.56
C THR A 261 -12.89 -29.46 12.94
N GLU A 262 -14.06 -28.80 12.83
CA GLU A 262 -15.36 -29.38 13.20
C GLU A 262 -16.08 -30.04 12.00
N CYS A 263 -16.19 -29.35 10.86
CA CYS A 263 -16.98 -29.86 9.71
C CYS A 263 -16.12 -30.23 8.47
N SER A 264 -14.78 -30.12 8.58
CA SER A 264 -13.85 -30.42 7.49
C SER A 264 -14.05 -29.59 6.21
N HIS A 265 -14.87 -28.52 6.24
CA HIS A 265 -15.01 -27.60 5.13
C HIS A 265 -13.68 -26.90 4.85
N ALA A 266 -13.26 -26.90 3.60
CA ALA A 266 -12.05 -26.19 3.17
C ALA A 266 -12.42 -24.86 2.52
N TRP A 267 -11.70 -23.79 2.87
CA TRP A 267 -11.88 -22.46 2.30
C TRP A 267 -10.60 -21.65 2.34
N GLU A 268 -10.59 -20.53 1.66
CA GLU A 268 -9.48 -19.60 1.65
C GLU A 268 -9.68 -18.52 2.73
N VAL A 269 -8.70 -18.37 3.62
CA VAL A 269 -8.68 -17.38 4.70
C VAL A 269 -7.80 -16.21 4.30
N GLN A 270 -8.31 -14.98 4.45
CA GLN A 270 -7.54 -13.76 4.27
C GLN A 270 -6.67 -13.49 5.49
N ILE A 271 -5.38 -13.27 5.26
CA ILE A 271 -4.42 -12.87 6.30
C ILE A 271 -4.39 -11.34 6.35
N GLY A 272 -4.88 -10.78 7.44
CA GLY A 272 -4.85 -9.33 7.62
C GLY A 272 -3.42 -8.85 7.90
N VAL A 273 -2.92 -7.93 7.08
CA VAL A 273 -1.62 -7.25 7.27
C VAL A 273 -1.87 -5.77 7.64
N ASP A 274 -3.00 -5.48 8.27
CA ASP A 274 -3.30 -4.15 8.78
C ASP A 274 -2.40 -3.82 9.98
N PRO A 275 -1.64 -2.72 9.98
CA PRO A 275 -0.67 -2.41 11.04
C PRO A 275 -1.26 -2.40 12.45
N SER A 276 -2.51 -1.97 12.62
CA SER A 276 -3.15 -1.87 13.94
C SER A 276 -3.43 -3.24 14.58
N SER A 277 -3.85 -4.20 13.79
CA SER A 277 -4.15 -5.56 14.24
C SER A 277 -2.95 -6.50 14.06
N PHE A 278 -2.18 -6.32 12.99
CA PHE A 278 -1.06 -7.19 12.64
C PHE A 278 0.05 -7.19 13.70
N PHE A 279 0.32 -6.05 14.36
CA PHE A 279 1.29 -5.95 15.43
C PHE A 279 0.69 -6.06 16.85
N ALA A 280 -0.64 -6.10 17.00
CA ALA A 280 -1.31 -6.23 18.29
C ALA A 280 -1.39 -7.68 18.80
N THR A 281 -1.42 -8.65 17.91
CA THR A 281 -1.45 -10.09 18.25
C THR A 281 -0.04 -10.61 18.45
N ARG A 282 0.21 -11.14 19.65
CA ARG A 282 1.45 -11.84 20.02
C ARG A 282 1.38 -13.30 19.65
#